data_dc26733e7faee8c17af8bc67a38121be
#
_entry.id   dc26733e7faee8c17af8bc67a38121be
#
_cell.length_a   1.000
_cell.length_b   1.000
_cell.length_c   1.000
_cell.angle_alpha   90.00
_cell.angle_beta   90.00
_cell.angle_gamma   90.00
#
_symmetry.space_group_name_H-M   'P 1'
#
loop_
_entity.id
_entity.type
_entity.pdbx_description
1 polymer ?
#
loop_
_entity_poly.entity_id
_entity_poly.type
_entity_poly.pdbx_seq_one_letter_code
_entity_poly.pdbx_strand_id
1 'polypeptide(L)'
;LFWIGQAGGTYIIAGDKSGALFLIDQHAAHERVRYDQLKQKESMQLKTQELIAPVVLNMSPSEAGLLPSVLPVLADEGFIIEPFGQDTWCVRGVPVVLGRYEDPETVKELIWTILSGDEEPVRLKEQVLRLVACRSAVKAGAALTPEQGMDIINQLSQTADPWTCP
;
A
#
# COMPACT_ATOMS: atom_id res chain seq x y z
N LEU A 1 -4.13 -7.09 23.88
CA LEU A 1 -3.46 -5.82 24.26
C LEU A 1 -4.51 -4.73 24.45
N PHE A 2 -4.19 -3.69 25.23
CA PHE A 2 -5.02 -2.48 25.36
C PHE A 2 -4.15 -1.25 25.13
N TRP A 3 -4.77 -0.20 24.62
CA TRP A 3 -4.13 1.09 24.35
C TRP A 3 -3.78 1.80 25.66
N ILE A 4 -2.56 2.33 25.74
CA ILE A 4 -2.11 3.20 26.83
C ILE A 4 -1.91 4.63 26.31
N GLY A 5 -1.31 4.78 25.14
CA GLY A 5 -1.03 6.08 24.57
C GLY A 5 -0.19 6.00 23.30
N GLN A 6 0.27 7.17 22.85
CA GLN A 6 1.16 7.32 21.70
C GLN A 6 2.39 8.14 22.08
N ALA A 7 3.57 7.73 21.62
CA ALA A 7 4.81 8.43 21.83
C ALA A 7 5.36 8.97 20.51
N GLY A 8 5.71 10.27 20.49
CA GLY A 8 6.37 10.94 19.38
C GLY A 8 5.60 10.91 18.05
N GLY A 9 4.29 10.65 18.07
CA GLY A 9 3.49 10.50 16.84
C GLY A 9 3.87 9.27 15.99
N THR A 10 4.76 8.40 16.52
CA THR A 10 5.31 7.25 15.77
C THR A 10 4.97 5.92 16.41
N TYR A 11 5.00 5.85 17.74
CA TYR A 11 4.85 4.60 18.46
C TYR A 11 3.54 4.53 19.25
N ILE A 12 2.82 3.44 19.08
CA ILE A 12 1.71 3.04 19.95
C ILE A 12 2.30 2.38 21.19
N ILE A 13 1.89 2.83 22.36
CA ILE A 13 2.20 2.18 23.64
C ILE A 13 0.98 1.35 24.02
N ALA A 14 1.16 0.04 24.13
CA ALA A 14 0.13 -0.89 24.54
C ALA A 14 0.55 -1.70 25.77
N GLY A 15 -0.41 -2.19 26.52
CA GLY A 15 -0.18 -3.08 27.64
C GLY A 15 -0.97 -4.38 27.53
N ASP A 16 -0.61 -5.38 28.34
CA ASP A 16 -1.39 -6.59 28.53
C ASP A 16 -1.79 -6.80 30.01
N LYS A 17 -2.59 -7.82 30.25
CA LYS A 17 -3.06 -8.15 31.61
C LYS A 17 -1.95 -8.68 32.55
N SER A 18 -0.80 -9.05 32.01
CA SER A 18 0.36 -9.48 32.80
C SER A 18 1.21 -8.30 33.30
N GLY A 19 0.93 -7.07 32.81
CA GLY A 19 1.70 -5.87 33.08
C GLY A 19 2.83 -5.65 32.09
N ALA A 20 2.94 -6.44 31.02
CA ALA A 20 3.92 -6.21 29.97
C ALA A 20 3.55 -4.98 29.13
N LEU A 21 4.59 -4.21 28.73
CA LEU A 21 4.45 -3.07 27.85
C LEU A 21 4.99 -3.41 26.45
N PHE A 22 4.26 -2.95 25.45
CA PHE A 22 4.58 -3.13 24.04
C PHE A 22 4.73 -1.76 23.39
N LEU A 23 5.82 -1.60 22.65
CA LEU A 23 6.08 -0.44 21.81
C LEU A 23 5.91 -0.89 20.37
N ILE A 24 4.89 -0.37 19.70
CA ILE A 24 4.50 -0.79 18.36
C ILE A 24 4.67 0.40 17.42
N ASP A 25 5.49 0.24 16.38
CA ASP A 25 5.55 1.25 15.31
C ASP A 25 4.20 1.30 14.58
N GLN A 26 3.52 2.46 14.65
CA GLN A 26 2.18 2.62 14.10
C GLN A 26 2.15 2.48 12.58
N HIS A 27 3.22 2.91 11.89
CA HIS A 27 3.31 2.83 10.45
C HIS A 27 3.48 1.37 10.01
N ALA A 28 4.48 0.68 10.56
CA ALA A 28 4.74 -0.73 10.28
C ALA A 28 3.53 -1.63 10.64
N ALA A 29 2.88 -1.35 11.78
CA ALA A 29 1.67 -2.07 12.18
C ALA A 29 0.53 -1.90 11.18
N HIS A 30 0.29 -0.67 10.72
CA HIS A 30 -0.78 -0.39 9.77
C HIS A 30 -0.44 -0.93 8.37
N GLU A 31 0.83 -0.90 7.95
CA GLU A 31 1.29 -1.56 6.71
C GLU A 31 1.00 -3.06 6.75
N ARG A 32 1.35 -3.75 7.83
CA ARG A 32 1.06 -5.17 8.03
C ARG A 32 -0.43 -5.47 7.95
N VAL A 33 -1.24 -4.71 8.66
CA VAL A 33 -2.70 -4.85 8.62
C VAL A 33 -3.23 -4.68 7.19
N ARG A 34 -2.78 -3.64 6.49
CA ARG A 34 -3.20 -3.38 5.10
C ARG A 34 -2.77 -4.48 4.15
N TYR A 35 -1.52 -4.93 4.26
CA TYR A 35 -1.00 -6.02 3.43
C TYR A 35 -1.82 -7.31 3.62
N ASP A 36 -2.07 -7.74 4.85
CA ASP A 36 -2.83 -8.94 5.12
C ASP A 36 -4.30 -8.82 4.65
N GLN A 37 -4.91 -7.63 4.80
CA GLN A 37 -6.26 -7.36 4.27
C GLN A 37 -6.31 -7.46 2.74
N LEU A 38 -5.29 -6.94 2.05
CA LEU A 38 -5.19 -7.03 0.60
C LEU A 38 -4.97 -8.48 0.15
N LYS A 39 -4.08 -9.19 0.82
CA LYS A 39 -3.79 -10.59 0.54
C LYS A 39 -5.00 -11.51 0.76
N GLN A 40 -5.81 -11.27 1.79
CA GLN A 40 -7.05 -12.02 2.03
C GLN A 40 -8.13 -11.73 0.96
N LYS A 41 -8.10 -10.57 0.34
CA LYS A 41 -8.99 -10.19 -0.77
C LYS A 41 -8.51 -10.69 -2.13
N GLU A 42 -7.49 -11.51 -2.18
CA GLU A 42 -6.86 -12.03 -3.41
C GLU A 42 -7.85 -12.77 -4.35
N SER A 43 -9.01 -13.20 -3.84
CA SER A 43 -10.10 -13.77 -4.63
C SER A 43 -11.09 -12.73 -5.18
N MET A 44 -10.95 -11.44 -4.81
CA MET A 44 -11.80 -10.35 -5.29
C MET A 44 -10.90 -9.29 -5.92
N GLN A 45 -11.07 -9.03 -7.20
CA GLN A 45 -10.43 -7.90 -7.87
C GLN A 45 -10.55 -6.64 -7.00
N LEU A 46 -9.43 -5.98 -6.74
CA LEU A 46 -9.45 -4.71 -6.00
C LEU A 46 -10.31 -3.71 -6.78
N LYS A 47 -11.23 -3.07 -6.08
CA LYS A 47 -12.06 -2.03 -6.70
C LYS A 47 -11.15 -0.90 -7.18
N THR A 48 -11.37 -0.48 -8.41
CA THR A 48 -10.66 0.64 -9.02
C THR A 48 -11.39 1.95 -8.75
N GLN A 49 -10.64 2.98 -8.44
CA GLN A 49 -11.08 4.37 -8.45
C GLN A 49 -10.56 5.04 -9.70
N GLU A 50 -11.44 5.59 -10.53
CA GLU A 50 -11.04 6.41 -11.66
C GLU A 50 -10.50 7.76 -11.17
N LEU A 51 -9.42 8.20 -11.80
CA LEU A 51 -8.81 9.52 -11.54
C LEU A 51 -9.57 10.59 -12.30
N ILE A 52 -9.86 11.72 -11.64
CA ILE A 52 -10.50 12.89 -12.29
C ILE A 52 -9.61 13.42 -13.43
N ALA A 53 -8.31 13.47 -13.21
CA ALA A 53 -7.32 13.78 -14.22
C ALA A 53 -6.36 12.60 -14.38
N PRO A 54 -6.20 12.04 -15.58
CA PRO A 54 -5.24 10.97 -15.82
C PRO A 54 -3.81 11.41 -15.52
N VAL A 55 -3.03 10.51 -14.93
CA VAL A 55 -1.61 10.74 -14.68
C VAL A 55 -0.80 10.30 -15.89
N VAL A 56 -0.14 11.25 -16.55
CA VAL A 56 0.69 10.98 -17.72
C VAL A 56 2.08 10.49 -17.28
N LEU A 57 2.48 9.35 -17.83
CA LEU A 57 3.78 8.72 -17.63
C LEU A 57 4.62 8.91 -18.90
N ASN A 58 5.57 9.86 -18.87
CA ASN A 58 6.57 9.99 -19.92
C ASN A 58 7.72 9.05 -19.60
N MET A 59 7.91 8.05 -20.43
CA MET A 59 8.85 6.95 -20.21
C MET A 59 9.99 7.01 -21.19
N SER A 60 11.14 6.45 -20.80
CA SER A 60 12.18 6.09 -21.77
C SER A 60 11.67 4.92 -22.64
N PRO A 61 12.21 4.71 -23.86
CA PRO A 61 11.83 3.56 -24.70
C PRO A 61 12.01 2.21 -24.02
N SER A 62 13.01 2.08 -23.14
CA SER A 62 13.25 0.86 -22.35
C SER A 62 12.15 0.61 -21.33
N GLU A 63 11.73 1.63 -20.58
CA GLU A 63 10.66 1.54 -19.60
C GLU A 63 9.29 1.28 -20.28
N ALA A 64 9.00 2.00 -21.35
CA ALA A 64 7.80 1.79 -22.15
C ALA A 64 7.71 0.36 -22.72
N GLY A 65 8.87 -0.24 -23.06
CA GLY A 65 8.97 -1.62 -23.51
C GLY A 65 8.74 -2.66 -22.40
N LEU A 66 9.02 -2.31 -21.14
CA LEU A 66 8.79 -3.20 -19.98
C LEU A 66 7.35 -3.18 -19.49
N LEU A 67 6.67 -2.03 -19.58
CA LEU A 67 5.34 -1.85 -19.02
C LEU A 67 4.31 -2.89 -19.49
N PRO A 68 4.24 -3.30 -20.79
CA PRO A 68 3.29 -4.31 -21.23
C PRO A 68 3.39 -5.65 -20.49
N SER A 69 4.57 -6.04 -20.02
CA SER A 69 4.78 -7.29 -19.29
C SER A 69 4.17 -7.27 -17.88
N VAL A 70 4.05 -6.11 -17.27
CA VAL A 70 3.51 -5.93 -15.92
C VAL A 70 2.04 -5.48 -15.90
N LEU A 71 1.49 -5.02 -17.05
CA LEU A 71 0.11 -4.57 -17.14
C LEU A 71 -0.93 -5.58 -16.63
N PRO A 72 -0.84 -6.90 -16.93
CA PRO A 72 -1.81 -7.86 -16.43
C PRO A 72 -1.87 -7.88 -14.90
N VAL A 73 -0.71 -7.88 -14.23
CA VAL A 73 -0.63 -7.87 -12.78
C VAL A 73 -1.18 -6.55 -12.22
N LEU A 74 -0.85 -5.43 -12.82
CA LEU A 74 -1.36 -4.12 -12.40
C LEU A 74 -2.88 -4.02 -12.57
N ALA A 75 -3.43 -4.57 -13.66
CA ALA A 75 -4.87 -4.60 -13.89
C ALA A 75 -5.60 -5.46 -12.85
N ASP A 76 -5.05 -6.63 -12.49
CA ASP A 76 -5.59 -7.49 -11.43
C ASP A 76 -5.60 -6.77 -10.06
N GLU A 77 -4.61 -5.92 -9.81
CA GLU A 77 -4.50 -5.12 -8.59
C GLU A 77 -5.25 -3.77 -8.67
N GLY A 78 -6.08 -3.56 -9.69
CA GLY A 78 -7.02 -2.44 -9.81
C GLY A 78 -6.45 -1.17 -10.43
N PHE A 79 -5.33 -1.25 -11.16
CA PHE A 79 -4.84 -0.14 -11.97
C PHE A 79 -5.48 -0.17 -13.37
N ILE A 80 -5.78 1.01 -13.91
CA ILE A 80 -6.15 1.19 -15.31
C ILE A 80 -5.05 2.02 -15.96
N ILE A 81 -4.28 1.40 -16.84
CA ILE A 81 -3.15 2.03 -17.54
C ILE A 81 -3.34 1.80 -19.04
N GLU A 82 -3.30 2.86 -19.82
CA GLU A 82 -3.54 2.85 -21.27
C GLU A 82 -2.39 3.52 -22.01
N PRO A 83 -2.09 3.08 -23.25
CA PRO A 83 -1.15 3.80 -24.11
C PRO A 83 -1.72 5.17 -24.48
N PHE A 84 -0.87 6.20 -24.43
CA PHE A 84 -1.25 7.58 -24.73
C PHE A 84 -0.40 8.21 -25.84
N GLY A 85 0.69 7.56 -26.24
CA GLY A 85 1.61 7.99 -27.28
C GLY A 85 2.65 6.92 -27.56
N GLN A 86 3.71 7.27 -28.27
CA GLN A 86 4.74 6.30 -28.67
C GLN A 86 5.47 5.73 -27.44
N ASP A 87 5.96 6.61 -26.53
CA ASP A 87 6.65 6.24 -25.29
C ASP A 87 5.91 6.85 -24.09
N THR A 88 4.60 7.06 -24.23
CA THR A 88 3.77 7.75 -23.25
C THR A 88 2.60 6.86 -22.89
N TRP A 89 2.35 6.71 -21.60
CA TRP A 89 1.23 5.97 -21.05
C TRP A 89 0.42 6.88 -20.12
N CYS A 90 -0.82 6.55 -19.85
CA CYS A 90 -1.58 7.27 -18.84
C CYS A 90 -2.25 6.31 -17.86
N VAL A 91 -2.20 6.67 -16.57
CA VAL A 91 -2.93 6.01 -15.51
C VAL A 91 -4.28 6.71 -15.38
N ARG A 92 -5.37 5.97 -15.64
CA ARG A 92 -6.76 6.46 -15.52
C ARG A 92 -7.43 6.01 -14.24
N GLY A 93 -6.94 4.94 -13.62
CA GLY A 93 -7.51 4.40 -12.41
C GLY A 93 -6.46 3.77 -11.51
N VAL A 94 -6.73 3.81 -10.21
CA VAL A 94 -5.88 3.24 -9.17
C VAL A 94 -6.72 2.42 -8.19
N PRO A 95 -6.14 1.48 -7.44
CA PRO A 95 -6.87 0.75 -6.40
C PRO A 95 -7.51 1.70 -5.38
N VAL A 96 -8.78 1.49 -5.04
CA VAL A 96 -9.52 2.29 -4.03
C VAL A 96 -8.81 2.32 -2.68
N VAL A 97 -8.06 1.28 -2.35
CA VAL A 97 -7.30 1.18 -1.09
C VAL A 97 -6.19 2.21 -0.96
N LEU A 98 -5.71 2.79 -2.06
CA LEU A 98 -4.79 3.93 -2.03
C LEU A 98 -5.45 5.20 -1.46
N GLY A 99 -6.78 5.18 -1.29
CA GLY A 99 -7.52 6.29 -0.73
C GLY A 99 -7.66 7.44 -1.74
N ARG A 100 -7.84 8.66 -1.21
CA ARG A 100 -7.96 9.88 -2.02
C ARG A 100 -6.59 10.37 -2.55
N TYR A 101 -5.75 9.46 -3.02
CA TYR A 101 -4.47 9.84 -3.58
C TYR A 101 -4.67 10.39 -4.99
N GLU A 102 -4.80 11.69 -5.03
CA GLU A 102 -4.84 12.49 -6.26
C GLU A 102 -3.45 13.07 -6.57
N ASP A 103 -2.41 12.67 -5.82
CA ASP A 103 -1.06 13.14 -6.07
C ASP A 103 -0.42 12.37 -7.24
N PRO A 104 -0.29 13.00 -8.42
CA PRO A 104 0.27 12.36 -9.60
C PRO A 104 1.67 11.81 -9.39
N GLU A 105 2.48 12.46 -8.56
CA GLU A 105 3.87 12.05 -8.32
C GLU A 105 3.93 10.73 -7.53
N THR A 106 3.05 10.55 -6.56
CA THR A 106 2.93 9.27 -5.83
C THR A 106 2.57 8.12 -6.77
N VAL A 107 1.65 8.32 -7.72
CA VAL A 107 1.28 7.31 -8.71
C VAL A 107 2.46 6.98 -9.62
N LYS A 108 3.18 8.00 -10.09
CA LYS A 108 4.39 7.81 -10.92
C LYS A 108 5.45 7.03 -10.17
N GLU A 109 5.82 7.45 -8.95
CA GLU A 109 6.81 6.74 -8.12
C GLU A 109 6.45 5.27 -7.92
N LEU A 110 5.16 4.97 -7.70
CA LEU A 110 4.70 3.60 -7.54
C LEU A 110 4.96 2.78 -8.80
N ILE A 111 4.56 3.29 -9.97
CA ILE A 111 4.76 2.59 -11.25
C ILE A 111 6.26 2.44 -11.56
N TRP A 112 7.08 3.48 -11.33
CA TRP A 112 8.53 3.42 -11.52
C TRP A 112 9.19 2.39 -10.62
N THR A 113 8.78 2.31 -9.35
CA THR A 113 9.28 1.31 -8.41
C THR A 113 8.96 -0.12 -8.87
N ILE A 114 7.77 -0.33 -9.42
CA ILE A 114 7.36 -1.63 -9.97
C ILE A 114 8.21 -1.99 -11.20
N LEU A 115 8.43 -1.04 -12.12
CA LEU A 115 9.19 -1.27 -13.35
C LEU A 115 10.69 -1.47 -13.10
N SER A 116 11.24 -0.88 -12.04
CA SER A 116 12.65 -1.04 -11.68
C SER A 116 12.95 -2.34 -10.93
N GLY A 117 11.92 -3.09 -10.51
CA GLY A 117 12.08 -4.42 -9.90
C GLY A 117 12.35 -5.49 -10.94
N ASP A 118 13.39 -6.29 -10.71
CA ASP A 118 13.83 -7.40 -11.61
C ASP A 118 13.16 -8.71 -11.18
N GLU A 119 11.84 -8.69 -10.94
CA GLU A 119 11.15 -9.77 -10.27
C GLU A 119 10.29 -10.65 -11.20
N GLU A 120 10.25 -11.97 -10.90
CA GLU A 120 9.35 -12.90 -11.56
C GLU A 120 7.86 -12.53 -11.32
N PRO A 121 6.92 -12.88 -12.22
CA PRO A 121 5.50 -12.46 -12.14
C PRO A 121 4.81 -12.73 -10.79
N VAL A 122 5.15 -13.84 -10.12
CA VAL A 122 4.56 -14.19 -8.81
C VAL A 122 5.05 -13.22 -7.72
N ARG A 123 6.32 -12.86 -7.75
CA ARG A 123 6.90 -11.89 -6.83
C ARG A 123 6.45 -10.47 -7.13
N LEU A 124 6.21 -10.17 -8.41
CA LEU A 124 5.69 -8.87 -8.84
C LEU A 124 4.34 -8.57 -8.20
N LYS A 125 3.43 -9.54 -8.12
CA LYS A 125 2.15 -9.35 -7.44
C LYS A 125 2.33 -9.02 -5.96
N GLU A 126 3.17 -9.76 -5.25
CA GLU A 126 3.49 -9.45 -3.85
C GLU A 126 4.13 -8.06 -3.68
N GLN A 127 5.01 -7.68 -4.61
CA GLN A 127 5.62 -6.35 -4.61
C GLN A 127 4.57 -5.25 -4.77
N VAL A 128 3.64 -5.41 -5.72
CA VAL A 128 2.53 -4.45 -5.92
C VAL A 128 1.69 -4.34 -4.66
N LEU A 129 1.29 -5.47 -4.06
CA LEU A 129 0.50 -5.48 -2.82
C LEU A 129 1.23 -4.79 -1.66
N ARG A 130 2.53 -5.02 -1.48
CA ARG A 130 3.35 -4.34 -0.46
C ARG A 130 3.39 -2.84 -0.69
N LEU A 131 3.66 -2.41 -1.92
CA LEU A 131 3.73 -0.99 -2.26
C LEU A 131 2.38 -0.29 -2.04
N VAL A 132 1.28 -0.93 -2.43
CA VAL A 132 -0.08 -0.43 -2.19
C VAL A 132 -0.39 -0.37 -0.68
N ALA A 133 -0.01 -1.38 0.09
CA ALA A 133 -0.18 -1.40 1.55
C ALA A 133 0.61 -0.27 2.22
N CYS A 134 1.88 -0.12 1.86
CA CYS A 134 2.75 0.94 2.38
C CYS A 134 2.18 2.34 2.08
N ARG A 135 1.76 2.60 0.83
CA ARG A 135 1.21 3.91 0.44
C ARG A 135 -0.15 4.21 1.05
N SER A 136 -0.93 3.19 1.41
CA SER A 136 -2.24 3.33 2.06
C SER A 136 -2.19 3.38 3.59
N ALA A 137 -1.02 3.14 4.18
CA ALA A 137 -0.84 3.17 5.63
C ALA A 137 -0.87 4.60 6.21
N VAL A 138 -1.16 4.69 7.50
CA VAL A 138 -1.08 5.97 8.24
C VAL A 138 0.35 6.49 8.18
N LYS A 139 0.50 7.77 7.80
CA LYS A 139 1.82 8.39 7.74
C LYS A 139 2.45 8.49 9.13
N ALA A 140 3.76 8.33 9.20
CA ALA A 140 4.53 8.62 10.41
C ALA A 140 4.25 10.07 10.86
N GLY A 141 4.11 10.27 12.18
CA GLY A 141 3.80 11.58 12.75
C GLY A 141 2.30 11.90 12.88
N ALA A 142 1.41 11.06 12.36
CA ALA A 142 -0.03 11.26 12.54
C ALA A 142 -0.44 10.98 13.99
N ALA A 143 -1.15 11.94 14.61
CA ALA A 143 -1.76 11.72 15.91
C ALA A 143 -2.93 10.74 15.77
N LEU A 144 -2.96 9.71 16.61
CA LEU A 144 -4.05 8.74 16.68
C LEU A 144 -4.97 9.07 17.86
N THR A 145 -6.28 8.91 17.66
CA THR A 145 -7.20 8.82 18.80
C THR A 145 -7.05 7.47 19.48
N PRO A 146 -7.47 7.33 20.76
CA PRO A 146 -7.46 6.04 21.45
C PRO A 146 -8.20 4.94 20.69
N GLU A 147 -9.33 5.28 20.04
CA GLU A 147 -10.12 4.37 19.23
C GLU A 147 -9.35 3.88 18.01
N GLN A 148 -8.71 4.80 17.28
CA GLN A 148 -7.88 4.46 16.13
C GLN A 148 -6.68 3.59 16.51
N GLY A 149 -6.02 3.92 17.61
CA GLY A 149 -4.91 3.13 18.12
C GLY A 149 -5.35 1.72 18.55
N MET A 150 -6.49 1.61 19.23
CA MET A 150 -7.04 0.32 19.63
C MET A 150 -7.48 -0.52 18.41
N ASP A 151 -8.04 0.12 17.37
CA ASP A 151 -8.39 -0.55 16.12
C ASP A 151 -7.15 -1.14 15.42
N ILE A 152 -6.06 -0.38 15.37
CA ILE A 152 -4.79 -0.88 14.80
C ILE A 152 -4.28 -2.09 15.61
N ILE A 153 -4.28 -2.02 16.95
CA ILE A 153 -3.84 -3.12 17.82
C ILE A 153 -4.70 -4.38 17.57
N ASN A 154 -6.02 -4.22 17.50
CA ASN A 154 -6.94 -5.33 17.28
C ASN A 154 -6.74 -5.98 15.90
N GLN A 155 -6.64 -5.17 14.86
CA GLN A 155 -6.41 -5.66 13.50
C GLN A 155 -5.04 -6.32 13.37
N LEU A 156 -3.98 -5.74 13.95
CA LEU A 156 -2.64 -6.32 13.96
C LEU A 156 -2.63 -7.71 14.62
N SER A 157 -3.37 -7.88 15.72
CA SER A 157 -3.46 -9.17 16.40
C SER A 157 -4.13 -10.27 15.58
N GLN A 158 -4.83 -9.92 14.49
CA GLN A 158 -5.50 -10.84 13.58
C GLN A 158 -4.66 -11.16 12.33
N THR A 159 -3.54 -10.49 12.15
CA THR A 159 -2.63 -10.74 11.02
C THR A 159 -1.87 -12.05 11.21
N ALA A 160 -1.40 -12.63 10.10
CA ALA A 160 -0.66 -13.89 10.12
C ALA A 160 0.69 -13.76 10.85
N ASP A 161 1.33 -12.60 10.76
CA ASP A 161 2.60 -12.30 11.42
C ASP A 161 2.61 -10.85 11.97
N PRO A 162 2.10 -10.64 13.19
CA PRO A 162 1.97 -9.31 13.77
C PRO A 162 3.30 -8.67 14.21
N TRP A 163 4.42 -9.40 14.12
CA TRP A 163 5.72 -8.97 14.64
C TRP A 163 6.69 -8.48 13.57
N THR A 164 6.33 -8.60 12.29
CA THR A 164 7.19 -8.21 11.17
C THR A 164 6.47 -7.24 10.23
N CYS A 165 7.24 -6.30 9.66
CA CYS A 165 6.79 -5.48 8.53
C CYS A 165 6.68 -6.37 7.27
N PRO A 166 5.67 -6.15 6.39
CA PRO A 166 5.51 -6.93 5.16
C PRO A 166 6.65 -6.76 4.16
#